data_20651f98e706b9d0c13e80ab5db5f5cc
#
_entry.id   20651f98e706b9d0c13e80ab5db5f5cc
#
_cell.length_a   1.000
_cell.length_b   1.000
_cell.length_c   1.000
_cell.angle_alpha   90.00
_cell.angle_beta   90.00
_cell.angle_gamma   90.00
#
_symmetry.space_group_name_H-M   'P 1'
#
loop_
_entity.id
_entity.type
_entity.pdbx_description
1 polymer ?
#
loop_
_entity_poly.entity_id
_entity_poly.type
_entity_poly.pdbx_seq_one_letter_code
_entity_poly.pdbx_strand_id
1 'polypeptide(L)'
;MTNKTRAARIGGLLFSVALVFAACSSGSGGATTAPATMAPESMAPASMAPESMAPESMAPESMAASPAAMTEPFGPACASLPADGAGSVGGMALDPVATAASNNPALSTLVTAVGAAGLAETLNTTPDITVFAPTNDAFTALDKATLDAAMADPKGLLTTVLTYHVVPGRITPDMLAGTHTTLQGGTIDVTGSGEDFTVNGTAKIVCGNVQTKNATVYIIDSVLLPKS
;
A
#
# COMPACT_ATOMS: atom_id res chain seq x y z
N MET A 1 -37.90 -36.45 -25.17
CA MET A 1 -38.26 -35.85 -26.44
C MET A 1 -38.03 -34.35 -26.27
N THR A 2 -37.18 -33.68 -26.81
CA THR A 2 -36.47 -33.47 -28.02
C THR A 2 -35.19 -32.66 -27.75
N ASN A 3 -34.06 -33.19 -28.16
CA ASN A 3 -32.80 -32.50 -28.31
C ASN A 3 -32.91 -31.26 -29.18
N LYS A 4 -32.23 -30.16 -28.80
CA LYS A 4 -31.80 -29.14 -29.76
C LYS A 4 -30.37 -28.71 -29.50
N THR A 5 -29.48 -29.46 -30.09
CA THR A 5 -28.11 -29.11 -30.43
C THR A 5 -28.08 -27.83 -31.29
N ARG A 6 -27.33 -26.83 -30.88
CA ARG A 6 -26.87 -25.76 -31.80
C ARG A 6 -25.37 -25.62 -31.66
N ALA A 7 -24.70 -26.21 -32.61
CA ALA A 7 -23.32 -25.96 -32.96
C ALA A 7 -23.20 -24.70 -33.85
N ALA A 8 -22.03 -24.14 -33.87
CA ALA A 8 -21.42 -23.18 -34.80
C ALA A 8 -21.14 -21.83 -34.15
N ARG A 9 -20.00 -21.19 -34.32
CA ARG A 9 -19.04 -21.15 -35.42
C ARG A 9 -17.71 -20.62 -34.88
N ILE A 10 -16.65 -21.26 -35.25
CA ILE A 10 -15.26 -20.82 -35.24
C ILE A 10 -15.10 -19.63 -36.17
N GLY A 11 -14.61 -18.54 -35.67
CA GLY A 11 -14.18 -17.37 -36.45
C GLY A 11 -12.79 -16.95 -35.97
N GLY A 12 -11.75 -17.49 -36.62
CA GLY A 12 -10.38 -17.08 -36.37
C GLY A 12 -10.14 -15.68 -36.98
N LEU A 13 -9.50 -14.82 -36.22
CA LEU A 13 -8.90 -13.61 -36.74
C LEU A 13 -7.42 -13.60 -36.29
N LEU A 14 -6.55 -13.96 -37.25
CA LEU A 14 -5.11 -13.82 -37.16
C LEU A 14 -4.77 -12.33 -37.33
N PHE A 15 -4.29 -11.68 -36.29
CA PHE A 15 -3.61 -10.40 -36.40
C PHE A 15 -2.10 -10.62 -36.31
N SER A 16 -1.48 -10.58 -37.48
CA SER A 16 -0.04 -10.46 -37.66
C SER A 16 0.36 -9.01 -37.40
N VAL A 17 1.17 -8.75 -36.39
CA VAL A 17 1.85 -7.45 -36.20
C VAL A 17 3.32 -7.64 -36.58
N ALA A 18 3.73 -6.96 -37.63
CA ALA A 18 5.08 -6.90 -38.13
C ALA A 18 5.98 -6.06 -37.20
N LEU A 19 7.14 -6.65 -36.86
CA LEU A 19 8.26 -5.92 -36.26
C LEU A 19 8.94 -5.07 -37.33
N VAL A 20 9.10 -3.79 -37.08
CA VAL A 20 10.02 -2.91 -37.81
C VAL A 20 11.19 -2.56 -36.90
N PHE A 21 12.33 -3.16 -37.17
CA PHE A 21 13.62 -2.73 -36.65
C PHE A 21 14.11 -1.56 -37.50
N ALA A 22 14.40 -0.42 -36.90
CA ALA A 22 15.19 0.66 -37.52
C ALA A 22 16.48 0.83 -36.73
N ALA A 23 17.56 0.37 -37.34
CA ALA A 23 18.93 0.66 -36.99
C ALA A 23 19.43 1.85 -37.82
N CYS A 24 20.09 2.82 -37.19
CA CYS A 24 21.03 3.79 -37.82
C CYS A 24 21.96 4.22 -36.70
N SER A 25 23.19 3.81 -36.65
CA SER A 25 24.38 4.09 -37.46
C SER A 25 24.98 5.49 -37.22
N SER A 26 26.12 5.46 -36.53
CA SER A 26 27.37 6.18 -36.74
C SER A 26 27.39 7.70 -37.02
N GLY A 27 28.13 8.39 -36.19
CA GLY A 27 28.67 9.73 -36.43
C GLY A 27 29.96 9.93 -35.64
N SER A 28 31.07 9.62 -36.27
CA SER A 28 32.46 9.89 -35.88
C SER A 28 32.78 11.38 -36.04
N GLY A 29 33.51 11.97 -35.09
CA GLY A 29 34.05 13.33 -35.27
C GLY A 29 35.00 13.66 -34.12
N GLY A 30 36.26 13.40 -34.31
CA GLY A 30 37.34 13.75 -33.42
C GLY A 30 37.70 15.23 -33.49
N ALA A 31 38.25 15.76 -32.44
CA ALA A 31 39.19 16.86 -32.42
C ALA A 31 40.06 16.79 -31.17
N THR A 32 41.28 16.48 -31.39
CA THR A 32 42.44 16.54 -30.51
C THR A 32 42.77 18.00 -30.16
N THR A 33 42.93 18.29 -28.87
CA THR A 33 43.85 19.37 -28.44
C THR A 33 44.49 18.99 -27.12
N ALA A 34 45.81 19.02 -27.14
CA ALA A 34 46.75 18.61 -26.10
C ALA A 34 46.91 19.66 -24.98
N PRO A 35 47.67 19.32 -23.92
CA PRO A 35 47.51 19.85 -22.59
C PRO A 35 48.35 21.09 -22.31
N ALA A 36 47.81 22.00 -21.50
CA ALA A 36 48.62 23.06 -20.86
C ALA A 36 49.02 22.62 -19.45
N THR A 37 50.29 22.38 -19.33
CA THR A 37 51.01 22.17 -18.08
C THR A 37 51.04 23.46 -17.27
N MET A 38 50.43 23.45 -16.08
CA MET A 38 50.63 24.48 -15.06
C MET A 38 51.24 23.84 -13.82
N ALA A 39 52.41 24.39 -13.43
CA ALA A 39 53.18 23.99 -12.26
C ALA A 39 52.47 24.28 -10.96
N PRO A 40 52.73 23.50 -9.89
CA PRO A 40 52.18 23.73 -8.56
C PRO A 40 52.96 24.84 -7.83
N GLU A 41 52.28 25.92 -7.48
CA GLU A 41 52.79 26.85 -6.46
C GLU A 41 52.62 26.24 -5.07
N SER A 42 53.73 26.09 -4.43
CA SER A 42 53.86 25.68 -3.02
C SER A 42 53.40 26.82 -2.10
N MET A 43 52.23 26.64 -1.47
CA MET A 43 51.82 27.47 -0.34
C MET A 43 52.07 26.72 0.98
N ALA A 44 52.93 27.29 1.83
CA ALA A 44 53.23 26.81 3.15
C ALA A 44 52.00 26.84 4.08
N PRO A 45 51.88 25.86 5.00
CA PRO A 45 50.78 25.86 5.96
C PRO A 45 51.02 26.89 7.08
N ALA A 46 50.09 27.85 7.20
CA ALA A 46 50.03 28.69 8.39
C ALA A 46 49.44 27.85 9.55
N SER A 47 50.28 27.69 10.56
CA SER A 47 49.94 27.09 11.86
C SER A 47 48.96 28.03 12.59
N MET A 48 47.70 27.64 12.66
CA MET A 48 46.74 28.24 13.60
C MET A 48 46.58 27.35 14.80
N ALA A 49 46.92 27.88 15.95
CA ALA A 49 46.71 27.23 17.26
C ALA A 49 45.20 27.02 17.54
N PRO A 50 44.83 25.93 18.21
CA PRO A 50 43.44 25.71 18.60
C PRO A 50 43.10 26.63 19.80
N GLU A 51 42.22 27.58 19.61
CA GLU A 51 41.53 28.23 20.71
C GLU A 51 40.52 27.25 21.34
N SER A 52 40.76 26.96 22.59
CA SER A 52 39.89 26.19 23.48
C SER A 52 38.59 26.96 23.70
N MET A 53 37.54 26.60 22.96
CA MET A 53 36.18 27.00 23.30
C MET A 53 35.59 25.98 24.27
N ALA A 54 35.30 26.44 25.48
CA ALA A 54 34.55 25.69 26.48
C ALA A 54 33.14 25.36 25.96
N PRO A 55 32.59 24.18 26.27
CA PRO A 55 31.22 23.87 25.89
C PRO A 55 30.25 24.71 26.74
N GLU A 56 29.61 25.68 26.12
CA GLU A 56 28.41 26.27 26.70
C GLU A 56 27.29 25.20 26.71
N SER A 57 26.88 24.90 27.93
CA SER A 57 25.72 24.06 28.23
C SER A 57 24.48 24.75 27.67
N MET A 58 24.09 24.39 26.44
CA MET A 58 22.76 24.71 25.93
C MET A 58 21.78 23.75 26.57
N ALA A 59 20.95 24.28 27.45
CA ALA A 59 19.73 23.65 27.91
C ALA A 59 18.89 23.23 26.69
N PRO A 60 18.21 22.07 26.70
CA PRO A 60 17.31 21.71 25.60
C PRO A 60 16.16 22.69 25.61
N GLU A 61 16.17 23.62 24.66
CA GLU A 61 14.96 24.35 24.29
C GLU A 61 13.95 23.31 23.82
N SER A 62 12.83 23.29 24.54
CA SER A 62 11.61 22.58 24.18
C SER A 62 11.25 22.96 22.74
N MET A 63 11.73 22.15 21.79
CA MET A 63 11.22 22.22 20.43
C MET A 63 9.74 21.83 20.49
N ALA A 64 8.88 22.81 20.29
CA ALA A 64 7.48 22.60 20.02
C ALA A 64 7.35 21.47 18.99
N ALA A 65 6.64 20.42 19.36
CA ALA A 65 6.39 19.26 18.53
C ALA A 65 5.82 19.74 17.18
N SER A 66 6.67 19.71 16.16
CA SER A 66 6.19 19.54 14.79
C SER A 66 5.25 18.34 14.84
N PRO A 67 4.08 18.35 14.17
CA PRO A 67 3.25 17.15 14.14
C PRO A 67 4.13 16.03 13.60
N ALA A 68 4.60 15.17 14.50
CA ALA A 68 5.32 13.96 14.13
C ALA A 68 4.33 13.20 13.27
N ALA A 69 4.66 13.02 11.99
CA ALA A 69 3.92 12.12 11.13
C ALA A 69 3.71 10.85 11.94
N MET A 70 2.44 10.47 12.20
CA MET A 70 2.15 9.30 13.03
C MET A 70 2.72 8.08 12.32
N THR A 71 3.92 7.67 12.72
CA THR A 71 4.59 6.48 12.19
C THR A 71 4.18 5.23 12.93
N GLU A 72 3.55 5.39 14.09
CA GLU A 72 3.07 4.29 14.93
C GLU A 72 1.60 3.95 14.62
N PRO A 73 1.22 2.68 14.80
CA PRO A 73 -0.17 2.28 14.73
C PRO A 73 -1.00 2.96 15.80
N PHE A 74 -2.23 3.33 15.46
CA PHE A 74 -3.16 4.04 16.35
C PHE A 74 -4.52 3.35 16.37
N GLY A 75 -5.29 3.62 17.40
CA GLY A 75 -6.65 3.13 17.58
C GLY A 75 -6.78 2.00 18.61
N PRO A 76 -8.00 1.83 19.18
CA PRO A 76 -8.23 0.97 20.35
C PRO A 76 -8.02 -0.52 20.04
N ALA A 77 -8.29 -0.98 18.84
CA ALA A 77 -8.16 -2.39 18.49
C ALA A 77 -6.70 -2.79 18.18
N CYS A 78 -5.76 -1.85 18.08
CA CYS A 78 -4.35 -2.19 17.96
C CYS A 78 -3.84 -2.97 19.19
N ALA A 79 -4.38 -2.67 20.37
CA ALA A 79 -4.07 -3.40 21.60
C ALA A 79 -4.62 -4.84 21.61
N SER A 80 -5.59 -5.14 20.74
CA SER A 80 -6.18 -6.48 20.60
C SER A 80 -5.40 -7.36 19.61
N LEU A 81 -4.45 -6.78 18.87
CA LEU A 81 -3.54 -7.54 18.02
C LEU A 81 -2.51 -8.29 18.89
N PRO A 82 -1.98 -9.42 18.42
CA PRO A 82 -0.90 -10.10 19.12
C PRO A 82 0.27 -9.14 19.40
N ALA A 83 0.76 -9.16 20.64
CA ALA A 83 1.90 -8.32 21.02
C ALA A 83 3.20 -8.77 20.35
N ASP A 84 3.32 -10.08 20.09
CA ASP A 84 4.50 -10.71 19.53
C ASP A 84 4.15 -11.70 18.40
N GLY A 85 5.15 -12.04 17.59
CA GLY A 85 5.01 -12.99 16.48
C GLY A 85 4.62 -12.35 15.17
N ALA A 86 4.44 -13.18 14.14
CA ALA A 86 4.17 -12.73 12.75
C ALA A 86 2.84 -11.97 12.60
N GLY A 87 1.88 -12.20 13.50
CA GLY A 87 0.59 -11.48 13.52
C GLY A 87 0.59 -10.17 14.32
N SER A 88 1.69 -9.85 15.01
CA SER A 88 1.86 -8.58 15.69
C SER A 88 2.09 -7.44 14.70
N VAL A 89 1.90 -6.21 15.16
CA VAL A 89 2.19 -5.02 14.35
C VAL A 89 3.62 -5.04 13.79
N GLY A 90 4.60 -5.36 14.65
CA GLY A 90 6.01 -5.44 14.24
C GLY A 90 6.29 -6.63 13.31
N GLY A 91 5.65 -7.78 13.53
CA GLY A 91 5.78 -8.96 12.69
C GLY A 91 5.19 -8.76 11.30
N MET A 92 4.03 -8.10 11.22
CA MET A 92 3.38 -7.78 9.94
C MET A 92 4.22 -6.88 9.04
N ALA A 93 5.09 -6.03 9.61
CA ALA A 93 5.97 -5.15 8.84
C ALA A 93 7.01 -5.91 7.99
N LEU A 94 7.32 -7.14 8.35
CA LEU A 94 8.32 -7.97 7.65
C LEU A 94 7.74 -8.74 6.47
N ASP A 95 6.43 -8.93 6.44
CA ASP A 95 5.71 -9.73 5.46
C ASP A 95 4.91 -8.88 4.47
N PRO A 96 4.69 -9.36 3.23
CA PRO A 96 3.72 -8.78 2.32
C PRO A 96 2.31 -8.83 2.89
N VAL A 97 1.44 -7.91 2.49
CA VAL A 97 0.15 -7.64 3.14
C VAL A 97 -0.76 -8.85 3.29
N ALA A 98 -0.91 -9.71 2.28
CA ALA A 98 -1.77 -10.88 2.38
C ALA A 98 -1.15 -11.96 3.30
N THR A 99 0.18 -12.10 3.31
CA THR A 99 0.90 -12.98 4.24
C THR A 99 0.79 -12.46 5.66
N ALA A 100 1.02 -11.15 5.87
CA ALA A 100 0.88 -10.49 7.16
C ALA A 100 -0.54 -10.66 7.72
N ALA A 101 -1.58 -10.46 6.89
CA ALA A 101 -2.97 -10.68 7.27
C ALA A 101 -3.25 -12.14 7.66
N SER A 102 -2.64 -13.12 6.98
CA SER A 102 -2.84 -14.55 7.29
C SER A 102 -2.29 -14.96 8.66
N ASN A 103 -1.31 -14.23 9.16
CA ASN A 103 -0.73 -14.42 10.48
C ASN A 103 -1.56 -13.74 11.59
N ASN A 104 -2.57 -12.93 11.22
CA ASN A 104 -3.39 -12.19 12.17
C ASN A 104 -4.75 -12.88 12.35
N PRO A 105 -5.08 -13.40 13.56
CA PRO A 105 -6.33 -14.11 13.80
C PRO A 105 -7.58 -13.24 13.65
N ALA A 106 -7.47 -11.92 13.83
CA ALA A 106 -8.59 -10.98 13.66
C ALA A 106 -9.00 -10.77 12.18
N LEU A 107 -8.17 -11.19 11.23
CA LEU A 107 -8.38 -11.03 9.79
C LEU A 107 -8.59 -12.36 9.05
N SER A 108 -8.80 -13.47 9.75
CA SER A 108 -8.90 -14.82 9.15
C SER A 108 -10.02 -14.95 8.11
N THR A 109 -11.16 -14.29 8.32
CA THR A 109 -12.28 -14.27 7.36
C THR A 109 -11.89 -13.51 6.09
N LEU A 110 -11.22 -12.36 6.23
CA LEU A 110 -10.69 -11.59 5.10
C LEU A 110 -9.71 -12.42 4.28
N VAL A 111 -8.78 -13.12 4.93
CA VAL A 111 -7.79 -13.98 4.26
C VAL A 111 -8.47 -15.11 3.47
N THR A 112 -9.52 -15.73 4.03
CA THR A 112 -10.31 -16.73 3.33
C THR A 112 -10.97 -16.14 2.09
N ALA A 113 -11.54 -14.95 2.18
CA ALA A 113 -12.16 -14.24 1.05
C ALA A 113 -11.14 -13.87 -0.04
N VAL A 114 -9.98 -13.32 0.36
CA VAL A 114 -8.87 -12.99 -0.56
C VAL A 114 -8.34 -14.23 -1.27
N GLY A 115 -8.22 -15.35 -0.54
CA GLY A 115 -7.82 -16.65 -1.10
C GLY A 115 -8.85 -17.20 -2.10
N ALA A 116 -10.15 -17.13 -1.78
CA ALA A 116 -11.23 -17.55 -2.67
C ALA A 116 -11.29 -16.71 -3.96
N ALA A 117 -11.03 -15.41 -3.86
CA ALA A 117 -10.94 -14.51 -5.02
C ALA A 117 -9.65 -14.67 -5.84
N GLY A 118 -8.63 -15.36 -5.30
CA GLY A 118 -7.32 -15.53 -5.93
C GLY A 118 -6.46 -14.24 -5.93
N LEU A 119 -6.75 -13.31 -5.04
CA LEU A 119 -6.08 -12.00 -4.99
C LEU A 119 -4.85 -11.96 -4.08
N ALA A 120 -4.57 -13.01 -3.33
CA ALA A 120 -3.48 -13.03 -2.35
C ALA A 120 -2.11 -12.73 -2.98
N GLU A 121 -1.81 -13.33 -4.14
CA GLU A 121 -0.56 -13.10 -4.85
C GLU A 121 -0.50 -11.68 -5.42
N THR A 122 -1.59 -11.19 -6.01
CA THR A 122 -1.68 -9.83 -6.54
C THR A 122 -1.44 -8.80 -5.43
N LEU A 123 -2.06 -8.96 -4.27
CA LEU A 123 -1.87 -8.07 -3.12
C LEU A 123 -0.44 -8.13 -2.56
N ASN A 124 0.20 -9.31 -2.58
CA ASN A 124 1.58 -9.46 -2.11
C ASN A 124 2.62 -8.86 -3.07
N THR A 125 2.32 -8.83 -4.36
CA THR A 125 3.25 -8.35 -5.39
C THR A 125 3.03 -6.89 -5.77
N THR A 126 1.85 -6.33 -5.49
CA THR A 126 1.56 -4.92 -5.75
C THR A 126 2.28 -4.05 -4.72
N PRO A 127 3.21 -3.17 -5.16
CA PRO A 127 3.91 -2.27 -4.26
C PRO A 127 3.05 -1.07 -3.90
N ASP A 128 3.34 -0.48 -2.76
CA ASP A 128 2.81 0.82 -2.31
C ASP A 128 1.29 0.92 -2.43
N ILE A 129 0.58 0.09 -1.65
CA ILE A 129 -0.88 0.13 -1.56
C ILE A 129 -1.33 0.42 -0.13
N THR A 130 -2.55 0.91 -0.02
CA THR A 130 -3.26 1.03 1.26
C THR A 130 -4.44 0.07 1.26
N VAL A 131 -4.55 -0.74 2.30
CA VAL A 131 -5.58 -1.76 2.43
C VAL A 131 -6.47 -1.46 3.63
N PHE A 132 -7.76 -1.32 3.39
CA PHE A 132 -8.78 -1.26 4.44
C PHE A 132 -9.22 -2.69 4.76
N ALA A 133 -8.75 -3.23 5.88
CA ALA A 133 -8.93 -4.64 6.27
C ALA A 133 -10.09 -4.79 7.25
N PRO A 134 -11.25 -5.32 6.84
CA PRO A 134 -12.36 -5.58 7.77
C PRO A 134 -12.01 -6.73 8.71
N THR A 135 -12.38 -6.56 10.00
CA THR A 135 -12.23 -7.61 11.01
C THR A 135 -13.21 -8.77 10.79
N ASN A 136 -13.00 -9.88 11.49
CA ASN A 136 -13.96 -10.99 11.49
C ASN A 136 -15.36 -10.52 11.93
N ASP A 137 -15.42 -9.60 12.91
CA ASP A 137 -16.68 -9.02 13.40
C ASP A 137 -17.38 -8.20 12.32
N ALA A 138 -16.62 -7.47 11.48
CA ALA A 138 -17.15 -6.74 10.34
C ALA A 138 -17.89 -7.66 9.36
N PHE A 139 -17.37 -8.86 9.12
CA PHE A 139 -18.04 -9.87 8.27
C PHE A 139 -19.28 -10.47 8.92
N THR A 140 -19.28 -10.63 10.26
CA THR A 140 -20.46 -11.12 10.98
C THR A 140 -21.57 -10.08 11.07
N ALA A 141 -21.21 -8.80 11.04
CA ALA A 141 -22.14 -7.68 10.99
C ALA A 141 -22.74 -7.43 9.59
N LEU A 142 -22.08 -7.97 8.54
CA LEU A 142 -22.58 -7.87 7.18
C LEU A 142 -23.84 -8.73 7.03
N ASP A 143 -24.78 -8.26 6.22
CA ASP A 143 -25.95 -9.05 5.86
C ASP A 143 -25.53 -10.39 5.23
N LYS A 144 -26.07 -11.47 5.81
CA LYS A 144 -25.70 -12.84 5.42
C LYS A 144 -25.98 -13.11 3.93
N ALA A 145 -27.06 -12.55 3.39
CA ALA A 145 -27.38 -12.71 1.98
C ALA A 145 -26.33 -12.06 1.07
N THR A 146 -25.80 -10.89 1.47
CA THR A 146 -24.72 -10.20 0.76
C THR A 146 -23.42 -10.98 0.84
N LEU A 147 -23.08 -11.51 2.03
CA LEU A 147 -21.89 -12.33 2.21
C LEU A 147 -21.96 -13.63 1.40
N ASP A 148 -23.09 -14.33 1.47
CA ASP A 148 -23.33 -15.57 0.71
C ASP A 148 -23.27 -15.31 -0.81
N ALA A 149 -23.84 -14.19 -1.27
CA ALA A 149 -23.78 -13.80 -2.70
C ALA A 149 -22.34 -13.48 -3.14
N ALA A 150 -21.55 -12.80 -2.31
CA ALA A 150 -20.14 -12.52 -2.60
C ALA A 150 -19.30 -13.80 -2.63
N MET A 151 -19.54 -14.71 -1.71
CA MET A 151 -18.83 -16.01 -1.66
C MET A 151 -19.26 -16.95 -2.79
N ALA A 152 -20.49 -16.82 -3.32
CA ALA A 152 -20.97 -17.58 -4.47
C ALA A 152 -20.35 -17.10 -5.80
N ASP A 153 -19.94 -15.84 -5.87
CA ASP A 153 -19.25 -15.27 -7.05
C ASP A 153 -17.88 -14.69 -6.68
N PRO A 154 -16.89 -15.54 -6.41
CA PRO A 154 -15.58 -15.10 -5.91
C PRO A 154 -14.78 -14.30 -6.94
N LYS A 155 -15.02 -14.49 -8.23
CA LYS A 155 -14.32 -13.78 -9.31
C LYS A 155 -15.03 -12.51 -9.79
N GLY A 156 -16.31 -12.37 -9.50
CA GLY A 156 -17.10 -11.17 -9.83
C GLY A 156 -17.29 -10.28 -8.62
N LEU A 157 -18.33 -10.54 -7.83
CA LEU A 157 -18.72 -9.66 -6.73
C LEU A 157 -17.66 -9.59 -5.63
N LEU A 158 -17.11 -10.73 -5.21
CA LEU A 158 -16.10 -10.74 -4.15
C LEU A 158 -14.82 -10.00 -4.56
N THR A 159 -14.34 -10.22 -5.79
CA THR A 159 -13.20 -9.48 -6.33
C THR A 159 -13.47 -7.98 -6.38
N THR A 160 -14.67 -7.57 -6.81
CA THR A 160 -15.09 -6.16 -6.86
C THR A 160 -15.07 -5.54 -5.46
N VAL A 161 -15.63 -6.22 -4.47
CA VAL A 161 -15.64 -5.76 -3.08
C VAL A 161 -14.22 -5.68 -2.52
N LEU A 162 -13.40 -6.71 -2.73
CA LEU A 162 -12.02 -6.72 -2.20
C LEU A 162 -11.14 -5.65 -2.85
N THR A 163 -11.25 -5.42 -4.16
CA THR A 163 -10.51 -4.35 -4.84
C THR A 163 -11.02 -2.95 -4.48
N TYR A 164 -12.27 -2.84 -4.04
CA TYR A 164 -12.81 -1.60 -3.46
C TYR A 164 -12.19 -1.26 -2.10
N HIS A 165 -11.69 -2.26 -1.36
CA HIS A 165 -10.97 -2.06 -0.10
C HIS A 165 -9.49 -1.69 -0.28
N VAL A 166 -9.00 -1.60 -1.51
CA VAL A 166 -7.59 -1.33 -1.79
C VAL A 166 -7.44 -0.03 -2.57
N VAL A 167 -6.59 0.85 -2.07
CA VAL A 167 -6.24 2.13 -2.68
C VAL A 167 -4.79 2.08 -3.15
N PRO A 168 -4.47 2.52 -4.36
CA PRO A 168 -3.09 2.66 -4.80
C PRO A 168 -2.38 3.78 -4.03
N GLY A 169 -1.13 3.56 -3.68
CA GLY A 169 -0.33 4.47 -2.86
C GLY A 169 -0.39 4.14 -1.37
N ARG A 170 0.71 4.41 -0.67
CA ARG A 170 0.74 4.36 0.81
C ARG A 170 0.19 5.65 1.35
N ILE A 171 -0.96 5.58 2.00
CA ILE A 171 -1.60 6.74 2.63
C ILE A 171 -1.17 6.75 4.09
N THR A 172 -0.57 7.86 4.51
CA THR A 172 -0.25 8.11 5.93
C THR A 172 -1.49 8.67 6.65
N PRO A 173 -1.55 8.59 7.98
CA PRO A 173 -2.69 9.13 8.75
C PRO A 173 -3.00 10.59 8.47
N ASP A 174 -1.97 11.40 8.20
CA ASP A 174 -2.12 12.84 7.91
C ASP A 174 -2.80 13.10 6.55
N MET A 175 -2.68 12.13 5.63
CA MET A 175 -3.27 12.20 4.29
C MET A 175 -4.50 11.31 4.14
N LEU A 176 -4.92 10.66 5.22
CA LEU A 176 -6.00 9.67 5.20
C LEU A 176 -7.38 10.31 5.02
N ALA A 177 -7.60 11.50 5.61
CA ALA A 177 -8.84 12.24 5.43
C ALA A 177 -8.96 12.76 3.99
N GLY A 178 -10.10 12.48 3.35
CA GLY A 178 -10.39 12.88 1.98
C GLY A 178 -10.96 11.76 1.13
N THR A 179 -11.07 12.03 -0.16
CA THR A 179 -11.59 11.08 -1.14
C THR A 179 -10.45 10.35 -1.83
N HIS A 180 -10.48 9.03 -1.81
CA HIS A 180 -9.46 8.17 -2.42
C HIS A 180 -10.08 7.26 -3.49
N THR A 181 -9.39 7.15 -4.63
CA THR A 181 -9.82 6.23 -5.69
C THR A 181 -9.27 4.82 -5.39
N THR A 182 -10.15 3.83 -5.43
CA THR A 182 -9.78 2.43 -5.17
C THR A 182 -9.29 1.71 -6.42
N LEU A 183 -8.69 0.53 -6.26
CA LEU A 183 -8.30 -0.32 -7.40
C LEU A 183 -9.50 -0.80 -8.21
N GLN A 184 -10.69 -0.84 -7.62
CA GLN A 184 -11.93 -1.16 -8.32
C GLN A 184 -12.38 -0.02 -9.26
N GLY A 185 -11.86 1.20 -9.06
CA GLY A 185 -12.22 2.41 -9.82
C GLY A 185 -13.28 3.29 -9.15
N GLY A 186 -13.93 2.81 -8.11
CA GLY A 186 -14.81 3.61 -7.26
C GLY A 186 -14.03 4.47 -6.27
N THR A 187 -14.72 5.36 -5.58
CA THR A 187 -14.12 6.21 -4.55
C THR A 187 -14.59 5.82 -3.16
N ILE A 188 -13.70 5.95 -2.19
CA ILE A 188 -14.00 5.94 -0.77
C ILE A 188 -13.77 7.33 -0.20
N ASP A 189 -14.60 7.72 0.74
CA ASP A 189 -14.50 8.99 1.45
C ASP A 189 -14.14 8.73 2.91
N VAL A 190 -13.01 9.26 3.34
CA VAL A 190 -12.52 9.11 4.71
C VAL A 190 -12.67 10.44 5.42
N THR A 191 -13.38 10.44 6.51
CA THR A 191 -13.63 11.61 7.37
C THR A 191 -13.09 11.36 8.76
N GLY A 192 -12.67 12.41 9.44
CA GLY A 192 -12.11 12.33 10.78
C GLY A 192 -10.70 12.92 10.86
N SER A 193 -10.09 12.81 12.02
CA SER A 193 -8.73 13.29 12.27
C SER A 193 -8.14 12.61 13.52
N GLY A 194 -6.82 12.65 13.64
CA GLY A 194 -6.11 12.05 14.76
C GLY A 194 -6.21 10.53 14.75
N GLU A 195 -6.94 9.96 15.69
CA GLU A 195 -7.15 8.51 15.82
C GLU A 195 -8.56 8.07 15.42
N ASP A 196 -9.48 9.03 15.23
CA ASP A 196 -10.88 8.79 14.90
C ASP A 196 -11.15 9.05 13.42
N PHE A 197 -11.12 7.99 12.63
CA PHE A 197 -11.47 8.04 11.22
C PHE A 197 -12.65 7.14 10.91
N THR A 198 -13.49 7.62 9.99
CA THR A 198 -14.63 6.87 9.47
C THR A 198 -14.59 6.83 7.95
N VAL A 199 -14.75 5.67 7.36
CA VAL A 199 -14.74 5.43 5.93
C VAL A 199 -16.17 5.31 5.42
N ASN A 200 -16.50 6.07 4.38
CA ASN A 200 -17.85 6.16 3.79
C ASN A 200 -18.97 6.50 4.80
N GLY A 201 -18.62 7.11 5.94
CA GLY A 201 -19.57 7.45 7.00
C GLY A 201 -20.14 6.26 7.79
N THR A 202 -19.63 5.05 7.57
CA THR A 202 -20.15 3.80 8.18
C THR A 202 -19.07 2.98 8.88
N ALA A 203 -17.94 2.75 8.25
CA ALA A 203 -16.87 1.91 8.78
C ALA A 203 -15.87 2.75 9.58
N LYS A 204 -15.67 2.42 10.86
CA LYS A 204 -14.65 3.07 11.70
C LYS A 204 -13.32 2.38 11.55
N ILE A 205 -12.25 3.16 11.52
CA ILE A 205 -10.90 2.63 11.64
C ILE A 205 -10.64 2.34 13.12
N VAL A 206 -10.48 1.07 13.44
CA VAL A 206 -10.27 0.59 14.80
C VAL A 206 -8.79 0.35 15.12
N CYS A 207 -7.98 0.11 14.10
CA CYS A 207 -6.51 0.12 14.20
C CYS A 207 -5.94 0.59 12.87
N GLY A 208 -5.24 1.70 12.88
CA GLY A 208 -4.68 2.33 11.69
C GLY A 208 -3.17 2.30 11.64
N ASN A 209 -2.64 2.62 10.44
CA ASN A 209 -1.21 2.74 10.17
C ASN A 209 -0.38 1.49 10.48
N VAL A 210 -0.95 0.31 10.32
CA VAL A 210 -0.20 -0.94 10.43
C VAL A 210 0.64 -1.12 9.17
N GLN A 211 1.96 -1.06 9.33
CA GLN A 211 2.88 -1.19 8.20
C GLN A 211 3.08 -2.65 7.84
N THR A 212 3.14 -2.92 6.53
CA THR A 212 3.59 -4.19 5.97
C THR A 212 4.67 -3.94 4.94
N LYS A 213 5.33 -4.98 4.46
CA LYS A 213 6.44 -4.84 3.51
C LYS A 213 6.07 -4.00 2.27
N ASN A 214 4.85 -4.16 1.76
CA ASN A 214 4.40 -3.50 0.52
C ASN A 214 3.16 -2.62 0.69
N ALA A 215 2.57 -2.54 1.89
CA ALA A 215 1.31 -1.81 2.11
C ALA A 215 1.23 -1.11 3.47
N THR A 216 0.32 -0.15 3.58
CA THR A 216 -0.19 0.36 4.85
C THR A 216 -1.59 -0.21 5.07
N VAL A 217 -1.87 -0.76 6.24
CA VAL A 217 -3.14 -1.41 6.57
C VAL A 217 -3.91 -0.59 7.59
N TYR A 218 -5.19 -0.37 7.31
CA TYR A 218 -6.18 0.24 8.20
C TYR A 218 -7.26 -0.79 8.49
N ILE A 219 -7.32 -1.26 9.74
CA ILE A 219 -8.31 -2.24 10.19
C ILE A 219 -9.61 -1.52 10.50
N ILE A 220 -10.71 -1.99 9.89
CA ILE A 220 -12.04 -1.39 10.00
C ILE A 220 -13.06 -2.36 10.59
N ASP A 221 -14.07 -1.80 11.27
CA ASP A 221 -15.14 -2.54 11.95
C ASP A 221 -16.32 -2.94 11.04
N SER A 222 -16.30 -2.49 9.79
CA SER A 222 -17.39 -2.76 8.84
C SER A 222 -16.85 -2.98 7.42
N VAL A 223 -17.51 -3.84 6.65
CA VAL A 223 -17.13 -4.11 5.25
C VAL A 223 -17.61 -2.97 4.36
N LEU A 224 -16.73 -2.47 3.49
CA LEU A 224 -17.06 -1.44 2.51
C LEU A 224 -17.73 -2.08 1.29
N LEU A 225 -18.93 -1.62 0.98
CA LEU A 225 -19.62 -2.03 -0.23
C LEU A 225 -19.52 -0.92 -1.28
N PRO A 226 -19.16 -1.24 -2.53
CA PRO A 226 -19.15 -0.25 -3.60
C PRO A 226 -20.56 0.30 -3.81
N LYS A 227 -20.66 1.62 -3.92
CA LYS A 227 -21.93 2.26 -4.30
C LYS A 227 -22.21 1.93 -5.77
N SER A 228 -23.33 1.28 -6.04
CA SER A 228 -23.84 1.01 -7.38
C SER A 228 -24.31 2.29 -8.07
#